data_221cb44f6448426d40e5ab8fd601715a
#
_entry.id   221cb44f6448426d40e5ab8fd601715a
#
_cell.length_a   1.000
_cell.length_b   1.000
_cell.length_c   1.000
_cell.angle_alpha   90.00
_cell.angle_beta   90.00
_cell.angle_gamma   90.00
#
_symmetry.space_group_name_H-M   'P 1'
#
loop_
_entity.id
_entity.type
_entity.pdbx_description
1 polymer ?
#
loop_
_entity_poly.entity_id
_entity_poly.type
_entity_poly.pdbx_seq_one_letter_code
_entity_poly.pdbx_strand_id
1 'polypeptide(L)'
;PAWDTIRPPGHLMVVNSLNGQVIAKAVVPDSAETYCSPLVADIQGNGVKWVLYGTGGETLGGSFWACPLSDLLNNTLAPSIQLAHDPNLGFVAPASIYKTNNNQYNIYIQSYSGKLIKIKGSNLSVHWSYQIPNTESSAEPVIGNFTGNNHPDVFLSLAKGQSSGYTDYYQVLLDGATGNVVMKDSIGHLQFASGNAIDLNNDGRDEAILAVNYMENGYWKHRLQSFDFVNNTIQEIV
;
A
#
# COMPACT_ATOMS: atom_id res chain seq x y z
N PRO A 1 1.33 14.05 25.77
CA PRO A 1 2.31 14.92 25.13
C PRO A 1 1.62 16.11 24.48
N ALA A 2 2.25 17.29 24.46
CA ALA A 2 1.65 18.54 23.96
C ALA A 2 1.30 18.53 22.46
N TRP A 3 1.70 17.52 21.73
CA TRP A 3 1.41 17.33 20.30
C TRP A 3 0.03 16.72 20.01
N ASP A 4 -0.70 16.28 21.04
CA ASP A 4 -2.04 15.71 20.86
C ASP A 4 -3.13 16.77 20.67
N THR A 5 -2.85 18.05 20.89
CA THR A 5 -3.87 19.10 20.90
C THR A 5 -3.91 19.99 19.65
N ILE A 6 -2.81 20.06 18.87
CA ILE A 6 -2.75 20.84 17.63
C ILE A 6 -1.94 20.04 16.61
N ARG A 7 -2.60 19.36 15.70
CA ARG A 7 -1.96 18.67 14.60
C ARG A 7 -1.95 19.60 13.37
N PRO A 8 -0.78 19.93 12.82
CA PRO A 8 -0.74 20.72 11.60
C PRO A 8 -1.31 19.90 10.43
N PRO A 9 -2.04 20.54 9.50
CA PRO A 9 -2.53 19.86 8.34
C PRO A 9 -1.39 19.31 7.47
N GLY A 10 -1.60 18.14 6.90
CA GLY A 10 -0.68 17.52 5.95
C GLY A 10 -0.54 18.36 4.69
N HIS A 11 0.62 18.25 4.05
CA HIS A 11 0.94 18.96 2.81
C HIS A 11 1.62 18.02 1.83
N LEU A 12 1.34 18.21 0.54
CA LEU A 12 2.22 17.72 -0.51
C LEU A 12 3.10 18.85 -1.03
N MET A 13 4.35 18.52 -1.35
CA MET A 13 5.31 19.46 -1.93
C MET A 13 5.97 18.86 -3.15
N VAL A 14 6.19 19.70 -4.16
CA VAL A 14 7.07 19.40 -5.30
C VAL A 14 8.36 20.17 -5.10
N VAL A 15 9.48 19.46 -5.15
CA VAL A 15 10.81 20.01 -4.92
C VAL A 15 11.66 19.81 -6.15
N ASN A 16 12.41 20.83 -6.52
CA ASN A 16 13.40 20.75 -7.59
C ASN A 16 14.58 19.87 -7.15
N SER A 17 14.80 18.76 -7.85
CA SER A 17 15.83 17.78 -7.50
C SER A 17 17.27 18.30 -7.64
N LEU A 18 17.49 19.36 -8.42
CA LEU A 18 18.82 19.91 -8.64
C LEU A 18 19.28 20.88 -7.54
N ASN A 19 18.34 21.58 -6.89
CA ASN A 19 18.69 22.64 -5.95
C ASN A 19 17.87 22.66 -4.64
N GLY A 20 16.90 21.73 -4.49
CA GLY A 20 16.07 21.62 -3.29
C GLY A 20 15.00 22.70 -3.13
N GLN A 21 14.80 23.59 -4.10
CA GLN A 21 13.77 24.61 -4.01
C GLN A 21 12.38 24.03 -4.12
N VAL A 22 11.45 24.52 -3.29
CA VAL A 22 10.03 24.16 -3.38
C VAL A 22 9.42 24.81 -4.62
N ILE A 23 8.92 23.97 -5.54
CA ILE A 23 8.24 24.40 -6.78
C ILE A 23 6.75 24.65 -6.51
N ALA A 24 6.12 23.74 -5.74
CA ALA A 24 4.71 23.84 -5.38
C ALA A 24 4.48 23.24 -3.99
N LYS A 25 3.45 23.75 -3.29
CA LYS A 25 3.03 23.23 -1.97
C LYS A 25 1.53 23.42 -1.80
N ALA A 26 0.81 22.37 -1.40
CA ALA A 26 -0.62 22.44 -1.15
C ALA A 26 -1.02 21.63 0.10
N VAL A 27 -2.03 22.13 0.82
CA VAL A 27 -2.65 21.46 1.97
C VAL A 27 -3.55 20.32 1.46
N VAL A 28 -3.55 19.18 2.14
CA VAL A 28 -4.46 18.05 1.83
C VAL A 28 -5.92 18.45 2.12
N PRO A 29 -6.90 17.87 1.36
CA PRO A 29 -8.30 18.35 1.39
C PRO A 29 -8.99 18.19 2.75
N ASP A 30 -8.68 17.12 3.48
CA ASP A 30 -9.28 16.81 4.79
C ASP A 30 -8.50 17.40 5.97
N SER A 31 -7.43 18.13 5.71
CA SER A 31 -6.54 18.70 6.72
C SER A 31 -5.95 17.68 7.70
N ALA A 32 -6.03 16.38 7.40
CA ALA A 32 -5.40 15.32 8.18
C ALA A 32 -3.89 15.30 7.96
N GLU A 33 -3.17 14.65 8.85
CA GLU A 33 -1.73 14.41 8.67
C GLU A 33 -1.48 13.50 7.45
N THR A 34 -0.28 13.52 6.89
CA THR A 34 0.13 12.58 5.85
C THR A 34 1.49 11.97 6.14
N TYR A 35 1.53 10.64 6.19
CA TYR A 35 2.73 9.81 6.34
C TYR A 35 2.98 8.95 5.11
N CYS A 36 2.00 8.91 4.19
CA CYS A 36 2.05 8.12 2.98
C CYS A 36 3.04 8.71 1.97
N SER A 37 3.88 7.89 1.40
CA SER A 37 4.71 8.27 0.25
C SER A 37 3.82 8.45 -0.98
N PRO A 38 3.81 9.64 -1.62
CA PRO A 38 2.99 9.87 -2.78
C PRO A 38 3.54 9.13 -4.01
N LEU A 39 2.65 8.60 -4.84
CA LEU A 39 2.96 7.97 -6.12
C LEU A 39 2.47 8.86 -7.26
N VAL A 40 3.31 9.04 -8.29
CA VAL A 40 2.95 9.81 -9.50
C VAL A 40 2.95 8.91 -10.72
N ALA A 41 1.80 8.75 -11.38
CA ALA A 41 1.67 7.91 -12.58
C ALA A 41 0.60 8.43 -13.53
N ASP A 42 0.69 8.02 -14.81
CA ASP A 42 -0.40 8.16 -15.79
C ASP A 42 -1.34 6.95 -15.65
N ILE A 43 -2.20 6.99 -14.62
CA ILE A 43 -3.05 5.87 -14.25
C ILE A 43 -4.15 5.55 -15.26
N GLN A 44 -4.51 6.52 -16.10
CA GLN A 44 -5.54 6.37 -17.14
C GLN A 44 -4.98 6.03 -18.52
N GLY A 45 -3.64 6.12 -18.71
CA GLY A 45 -2.99 5.86 -19.99
C GLY A 45 -3.26 6.93 -21.06
N ASN A 46 -3.59 8.15 -20.66
CA ASN A 46 -3.98 9.25 -21.52
C ASN A 46 -2.99 10.44 -21.53
N GLY A 47 -1.83 10.26 -20.90
CA GLY A 47 -0.78 11.27 -20.77
C GLY A 47 -0.92 12.20 -19.55
N VAL A 48 -2.04 12.16 -18.83
CA VAL A 48 -2.25 12.95 -17.62
C VAL A 48 -1.63 12.25 -16.42
N LYS A 49 -0.70 12.92 -15.72
CA LYS A 49 -0.10 12.43 -14.49
C LYS A 49 -0.99 12.72 -13.30
N TRP A 50 -1.21 11.72 -12.48
CA TRP A 50 -1.95 11.79 -11.23
C TRP A 50 -1.01 11.61 -10.05
N VAL A 51 -1.28 12.30 -8.95
CA VAL A 51 -0.65 12.08 -7.65
C VAL A 51 -1.63 11.28 -6.81
N LEU A 52 -1.18 10.11 -6.34
CA LEU A 52 -1.92 9.24 -5.41
C LEU A 52 -1.29 9.39 -4.03
N TYR A 53 -2.08 9.64 -3.00
CA TYR A 53 -1.56 9.87 -1.65
C TYR A 53 -2.59 9.55 -0.57
N GLY A 54 -2.11 9.15 0.60
CA GLY A 54 -2.92 8.87 1.78
C GLY A 54 -2.84 9.98 2.81
N THR A 55 -3.89 10.12 3.61
CA THR A 55 -3.98 10.98 4.79
C THR A 55 -4.42 10.19 6.01
N GLY A 56 -4.33 10.82 7.20
CA GLY A 56 -4.53 10.15 8.47
C GLY A 56 -3.32 9.32 8.89
N GLY A 57 -3.48 8.49 9.90
CA GLY A 57 -2.37 7.75 10.49
C GLY A 57 -2.83 6.54 11.29
N GLU A 58 -1.97 6.10 12.18
CA GLU A 58 -2.19 4.92 13.05
C GLU A 58 -3.26 5.15 14.12
N THR A 59 -3.61 6.39 14.42
CA THR A 59 -4.54 6.78 15.47
C THR A 59 -5.59 7.79 15.03
N LEU A 60 -5.58 8.15 13.75
CA LEU A 60 -6.49 9.13 13.15
C LEU A 60 -7.04 8.62 11.84
N GLY A 61 -8.33 8.80 11.66
CA GLY A 61 -9.00 8.59 10.38
C GLY A 61 -8.42 9.45 9.27
N GLY A 62 -8.60 9.01 8.04
CA GLY A 62 -8.13 9.71 6.86
C GLY A 62 -8.66 9.09 5.58
N SER A 63 -8.11 9.54 4.47
CA SER A 63 -8.58 9.16 3.15
C SER A 63 -7.43 8.86 2.20
N PHE A 64 -7.72 8.11 1.15
CA PHE A 64 -6.81 7.96 0.02
C PHE A 64 -7.32 8.77 -1.16
N TRP A 65 -6.45 9.57 -1.76
CA TRP A 65 -6.78 10.60 -2.72
C TRP A 65 -6.06 10.41 -4.05
N ALA A 66 -6.69 10.89 -5.12
CA ALA A 66 -6.07 11.07 -6.43
C ALA A 66 -6.26 12.52 -6.89
N CYS A 67 -5.19 13.19 -7.33
CA CYS A 67 -5.23 14.56 -7.86
C CYS A 67 -4.40 14.64 -9.14
N PRO A 68 -4.86 15.33 -10.19
CA PRO A 68 -3.99 15.66 -11.31
C PRO A 68 -2.73 16.39 -10.83
N LEU A 69 -1.56 15.97 -11.31
CA LEU A 69 -0.30 16.62 -10.94
C LEU A 69 -0.28 18.10 -11.28
N SER A 70 -0.96 18.50 -12.37
CA SER A 70 -1.10 19.91 -12.76
C SER A 70 -1.71 20.78 -11.67
N ASP A 71 -2.66 20.25 -10.89
CA ASP A 71 -3.30 21.00 -9.82
C ASP A 71 -2.36 21.20 -8.63
N LEU A 72 -1.61 20.16 -8.24
CA LEU A 72 -0.56 20.31 -7.24
C LEU A 72 0.50 21.34 -7.68
N LEU A 73 0.89 21.33 -8.95
CA LEU A 73 1.83 22.32 -9.50
C LEU A 73 1.26 23.75 -9.48
N ASN A 74 -0.07 23.89 -9.46
CA ASN A 74 -0.77 25.15 -9.24
C ASN A 74 -1.06 25.46 -7.76
N ASN A 75 -0.36 24.77 -6.83
CA ASN A 75 -0.49 24.93 -5.38
C ASN A 75 -1.90 24.63 -4.82
N THR A 76 -2.62 23.69 -5.43
CA THR A 76 -3.93 23.25 -4.93
C THR A 76 -4.10 21.75 -4.98
N LEU A 77 -4.77 21.20 -3.94
CA LEU A 77 -5.27 19.83 -3.88
C LEU A 77 -6.80 19.79 -3.72
N ALA A 78 -7.47 20.95 -3.82
CA ALA A 78 -8.93 21.04 -3.71
C ALA A 78 -9.69 20.17 -4.74
N PRO A 79 -9.19 19.96 -6.00
CA PRO A 79 -9.82 19.08 -6.96
C PRO A 79 -9.57 17.58 -6.72
N SER A 80 -8.90 17.18 -5.63
CA SER A 80 -8.63 15.76 -5.35
C SER A 80 -9.90 14.93 -5.27
N ILE A 81 -9.85 13.75 -5.86
CA ILE A 81 -10.92 12.75 -5.82
C ILE A 81 -10.63 11.80 -4.65
N GLN A 82 -11.58 11.67 -3.74
CA GLN A 82 -11.49 10.69 -2.65
C GLN A 82 -11.76 9.28 -3.18
N LEU A 83 -10.74 8.42 -3.14
CA LEU A 83 -10.83 7.03 -3.58
C LEU A 83 -11.34 6.08 -2.49
N ALA A 84 -10.98 6.39 -1.24
CA ALA A 84 -11.41 5.65 -0.06
C ALA A 84 -11.36 6.53 1.18
N HIS A 85 -12.09 6.13 2.23
CA HIS A 85 -12.09 6.76 3.54
C HIS A 85 -12.11 5.68 4.63
N ASP A 86 -11.32 5.90 5.67
CA ASP A 86 -11.35 5.13 6.91
C ASP A 86 -11.55 6.12 8.07
N PRO A 87 -12.66 6.04 8.80
CA PRO A 87 -12.99 7.03 9.84
C PRO A 87 -12.15 6.91 11.11
N ASN A 88 -11.46 5.79 11.29
CA ASN A 88 -10.74 5.49 12.54
C ASN A 88 -9.23 5.53 12.35
N LEU A 89 -8.74 4.97 11.24
CA LEU A 89 -7.32 4.81 10.92
C LEU A 89 -7.08 5.28 9.49
N GLY A 90 -5.92 5.91 9.23
CA GLY A 90 -5.63 6.48 7.93
C GLY A 90 -4.98 5.53 6.94
N PHE A 91 -4.40 6.12 5.90
CA PHE A 91 -3.65 5.43 4.86
C PHE A 91 -2.19 5.86 4.94
N VAL A 92 -1.33 5.02 5.51
CA VAL A 92 0.11 5.28 5.67
C VAL A 92 0.96 4.58 4.62
N ALA A 93 0.48 3.45 4.09
CA ALA A 93 1.13 2.73 3.00
C ALA A 93 0.96 3.46 1.66
N PRO A 94 1.99 3.50 0.80
CA PRO A 94 1.83 3.97 -0.57
C PRO A 94 0.90 3.05 -1.37
N ALA A 95 0.40 3.55 -2.51
CA ALA A 95 -0.32 2.72 -3.45
C ALA A 95 0.62 1.85 -4.27
N SER A 96 0.24 0.59 -4.50
CA SER A 96 0.84 -0.23 -5.55
C SER A 96 0.02 -0.09 -6.83
N ILE A 97 0.68 -0.09 -7.97
CA ILE A 97 0.00 -0.01 -9.27
C ILE A 97 0.47 -1.12 -10.20
N TYR A 98 -0.46 -1.64 -10.99
CA TYR A 98 -0.16 -2.66 -12.00
C TYR A 98 -0.72 -2.24 -13.35
N LYS A 99 0.15 -2.22 -14.38
CA LYS A 99 -0.22 -1.82 -15.74
C LYS A 99 -1.04 -2.91 -16.42
N THR A 100 -2.20 -2.53 -16.93
CA THR A 100 -3.07 -3.42 -17.71
C THR A 100 -2.70 -3.41 -19.20
N ASN A 101 -3.23 -4.36 -19.96
CA ASN A 101 -3.00 -4.46 -21.41
C ASN A 101 -3.50 -3.23 -22.20
N ASN A 102 -4.44 -2.46 -21.63
CA ASN A 102 -4.99 -1.25 -22.24
C ASN A 102 -4.19 0.04 -21.89
N ASN A 103 -2.96 -0.10 -21.46
CA ASN A 103 -2.09 1.02 -21.03
C ASN A 103 -2.61 1.83 -19.82
N GLN A 104 -3.62 1.32 -19.12
CA GLN A 104 -4.18 1.86 -17.88
C GLN A 104 -3.56 1.12 -16.68
N TYR A 105 -3.86 1.58 -15.46
CA TYR A 105 -3.39 0.90 -14.26
C TYR A 105 -4.55 0.45 -13.38
N ASN A 106 -4.40 -0.70 -12.75
CA ASN A 106 -5.10 -1.02 -11.51
C ASN A 106 -4.30 -0.42 -10.34
N ILE A 107 -5.00 0.13 -9.37
CA ILE A 107 -4.43 0.77 -8.19
C ILE A 107 -4.86 -0.07 -6.98
N TYR A 108 -3.92 -0.39 -6.12
CA TYR A 108 -4.16 -1.15 -4.91
C TYR A 108 -3.74 -0.28 -3.72
N ILE A 109 -4.66 -0.02 -2.82
CA ILE A 109 -4.44 0.81 -1.63
C ILE A 109 -4.84 0.04 -0.39
N GLN A 110 -4.09 0.23 0.68
CA GLN A 110 -4.35 -0.42 1.96
C GLN A 110 -4.48 0.62 3.06
N SER A 111 -5.62 0.60 3.80
CA SER A 111 -5.74 1.40 5.02
C SER A 111 -4.97 0.75 6.16
N TYR A 112 -4.61 1.53 7.15
CA TYR A 112 -3.95 1.02 8.36
C TYR A 112 -4.82 -0.01 9.10
N SER A 113 -6.15 0.05 8.96
CA SER A 113 -7.10 -0.97 9.46
C SER A 113 -7.06 -2.30 8.70
N GLY A 114 -6.05 -2.53 7.86
CA GLY A 114 -5.84 -3.77 7.11
C GLY A 114 -6.82 -3.99 5.95
N LYS A 115 -7.60 -2.97 5.56
CA LYS A 115 -8.50 -3.07 4.41
C LYS A 115 -7.76 -2.78 3.11
N LEU A 116 -7.70 -3.77 2.23
CA LEU A 116 -7.22 -3.62 0.85
C LEU A 116 -8.38 -3.24 -0.08
N ILE A 117 -8.12 -2.31 -1.00
CA ILE A 117 -9.08 -1.87 -2.01
C ILE A 117 -8.39 -1.84 -3.36
N LYS A 118 -8.97 -2.54 -4.36
CA LYS A 118 -8.56 -2.44 -5.76
C LYS A 118 -9.43 -1.44 -6.49
N ILE A 119 -8.80 -0.52 -7.19
CA ILE A 119 -9.43 0.58 -7.92
C ILE A 119 -9.03 0.49 -9.40
N LYS A 120 -9.99 0.71 -10.29
CA LYS A 120 -9.72 0.82 -11.73
C LYS A 120 -9.19 2.22 -12.03
N GLY A 121 -7.97 2.34 -12.54
CA GLY A 121 -7.40 3.64 -12.90
C GLY A 121 -8.17 4.35 -14.01
N SER A 122 -8.83 3.60 -14.90
CA SER A 122 -9.59 4.16 -16.02
C SER A 122 -10.68 5.15 -15.61
N ASN A 123 -11.34 4.92 -14.47
CA ASN A 123 -12.48 5.73 -14.01
C ASN A 123 -12.49 5.95 -12.49
N LEU A 124 -11.44 5.54 -11.80
CA LEU A 124 -11.25 5.68 -10.35
C LEU A 124 -12.35 5.00 -9.50
N SER A 125 -13.05 4.01 -10.06
CA SER A 125 -14.07 3.25 -9.34
C SER A 125 -13.46 2.05 -8.60
N VAL A 126 -14.01 1.74 -7.43
CA VAL A 126 -13.67 0.51 -6.69
C VAL A 126 -14.06 -0.71 -7.53
N HIS A 127 -13.14 -1.65 -7.66
CA HIS A 127 -13.40 -2.93 -8.32
C HIS A 127 -13.82 -3.99 -7.30
N TRP A 128 -13.00 -4.20 -6.29
CA TRP A 128 -13.29 -5.06 -5.15
C TRP A 128 -12.53 -4.58 -3.91
N SER A 129 -12.87 -5.10 -2.74
CA SER A 129 -12.13 -4.89 -1.51
C SER A 129 -12.07 -6.15 -0.67
N TYR A 130 -11.03 -6.26 0.16
CA TYR A 130 -10.81 -7.37 1.08
C TYR A 130 -10.42 -6.82 2.45
N GLN A 131 -10.88 -7.48 3.52
CA GLN A 131 -10.51 -7.13 4.89
C GLN A 131 -10.60 -8.35 5.81
N ILE A 132 -9.62 -8.49 6.70
CA ILE A 132 -9.75 -9.32 7.89
C ILE A 132 -10.11 -8.36 9.04
N PRO A 133 -11.22 -8.55 9.75
CA PRO A 133 -11.59 -7.69 10.86
C PRO A 133 -10.55 -7.70 11.98
N ASN A 134 -10.36 -6.55 12.63
CA ASN A 134 -9.43 -6.37 13.74
C ASN A 134 -7.98 -6.69 13.34
N THR A 135 -7.56 -6.17 12.19
CA THR A 135 -6.16 -6.22 11.74
C THR A 135 -5.64 -4.84 11.44
N GLU A 136 -4.32 -4.68 11.48
CA GLU A 136 -3.59 -3.49 11.08
C GLU A 136 -2.49 -3.82 10.08
N SER A 137 -2.17 -2.88 9.21
CA SER A 137 -1.02 -2.95 8.30
C SER A 137 -0.55 -1.58 7.86
N SER A 138 0.75 -1.39 7.84
CA SER A 138 1.43 -0.24 7.23
C SER A 138 2.22 -0.63 5.98
N ALA A 139 2.18 -1.91 5.58
CA ALA A 139 2.91 -2.42 4.43
C ALA A 139 2.17 -2.12 3.12
N GLU A 140 2.93 -1.80 2.09
CA GLU A 140 2.42 -1.73 0.73
C GLU A 140 2.01 -3.12 0.23
N PRO A 141 0.86 -3.27 -0.46
CA PRO A 141 0.48 -4.52 -1.10
C PRO A 141 1.50 -4.93 -2.17
N VAL A 142 1.93 -6.19 -2.18
CA VAL A 142 2.86 -6.71 -3.20
C VAL A 142 2.05 -7.26 -4.37
N ILE A 143 2.31 -6.78 -5.57
CA ILE A 143 1.60 -7.17 -6.79
C ILE A 143 2.55 -7.98 -7.68
N GLY A 144 2.16 -9.20 -8.03
CA GLY A 144 2.98 -10.09 -8.85
C GLY A 144 2.17 -11.19 -9.53
N ASN A 145 2.82 -11.93 -10.41
CA ASN A 145 2.26 -13.10 -11.07
C ASN A 145 2.55 -14.37 -10.23
N PHE A 146 1.97 -14.45 -9.02
CA PHE A 146 2.31 -15.54 -8.08
C PHE A 146 1.69 -16.89 -8.45
N THR A 147 0.49 -16.90 -9.07
CA THR A 147 -0.21 -18.14 -9.41
C THR A 147 -0.11 -18.54 -10.90
N GLY A 148 0.41 -17.66 -11.75
CA GLY A 148 0.57 -17.90 -13.19
C GLY A 148 -0.75 -17.92 -13.97
N ASN A 149 -1.81 -17.32 -13.45
CA ASN A 149 -3.15 -17.37 -14.04
C ASN A 149 -3.46 -16.23 -15.04
N ASN A 150 -2.45 -15.54 -15.56
CA ASN A 150 -2.53 -14.38 -16.47
C ASN A 150 -3.13 -13.10 -15.84
N HIS A 151 -3.34 -13.07 -14.53
CA HIS A 151 -3.75 -11.89 -13.78
C HIS A 151 -2.76 -11.64 -12.65
N PRO A 152 -2.47 -10.38 -12.32
CA PRO A 152 -1.63 -10.10 -11.16
C PRO A 152 -2.39 -10.48 -9.89
N ASP A 153 -1.73 -11.18 -9.00
CA ASP A 153 -2.21 -11.50 -7.66
C ASP A 153 -1.72 -10.44 -6.66
N VAL A 154 -2.28 -10.45 -5.46
CA VAL A 154 -1.95 -9.48 -4.41
C VAL A 154 -1.55 -10.21 -3.15
N PHE A 155 -0.33 -9.98 -2.70
CA PHE A 155 0.15 -10.49 -1.43
C PHE A 155 0.11 -9.40 -0.34
N LEU A 156 -0.42 -9.74 0.84
CA LEU A 156 -0.61 -8.86 1.98
C LEU A 156 0.03 -9.42 3.23
N SER A 157 0.52 -8.52 4.09
CA SER A 157 0.86 -8.82 5.48
C SER A 157 -0.01 -8.00 6.41
N LEU A 158 -0.65 -8.65 7.36
CA LEU A 158 -1.59 -8.07 8.31
C LEU A 158 -1.25 -8.53 9.73
N ALA A 159 -1.25 -7.61 10.69
CA ALA A 159 -1.13 -7.93 12.11
C ALA A 159 -2.52 -7.92 12.76
N LYS A 160 -2.87 -8.96 13.53
CA LYS A 160 -4.14 -9.07 14.25
C LYS A 160 -4.06 -8.36 15.59
N GLY A 161 -5.04 -7.52 15.88
CA GLY A 161 -5.10 -6.69 17.08
C GLY A 161 -4.71 -5.25 16.78
N GLN A 162 -4.34 -4.52 17.81
CA GLN A 162 -3.90 -3.13 17.71
C GLN A 162 -2.45 -3.03 18.17
N SER A 163 -1.69 -2.11 17.59
CA SER A 163 -0.35 -1.76 18.07
C SER A 163 -0.42 -1.32 19.56
N SER A 164 0.39 -1.83 20.43
CA SER A 164 1.51 -2.77 20.43
C SER A 164 1.10 -4.18 20.94
N GLY A 165 -0.19 -4.54 20.90
CA GLY A 165 -0.75 -5.78 21.43
C GLY A 165 -1.17 -6.77 20.34
N TYR A 166 -0.38 -6.91 19.28
CA TYR A 166 -0.65 -7.89 18.23
C TYR A 166 -0.59 -9.33 18.75
N THR A 167 -1.58 -10.13 18.33
CA THR A 167 -1.73 -11.51 18.79
C THR A 167 -1.42 -12.54 17.72
N ASP A 168 -1.40 -12.14 16.45
CA ASP A 168 -1.14 -13.01 15.31
C ASP A 168 -0.71 -12.18 14.09
N TYR A 169 -0.12 -12.84 13.08
CA TYR A 169 0.39 -12.19 11.87
C TYR A 169 0.00 -13.01 10.66
N TYR A 170 -0.77 -12.41 9.75
CA TYR A 170 -1.27 -13.09 8.56
C TYR A 170 -0.50 -12.66 7.31
N GLN A 171 -0.15 -13.66 6.51
CA GLN A 171 0.25 -13.53 5.13
C GLN A 171 -0.91 -14.02 4.27
N VAL A 172 -1.39 -13.19 3.36
CA VAL A 172 -2.57 -13.48 2.56
C VAL A 172 -2.27 -13.27 1.09
N LEU A 173 -2.48 -14.30 0.28
CA LEU A 173 -2.46 -14.19 -1.17
C LEU A 173 -3.91 -14.11 -1.67
N LEU A 174 -4.20 -13.08 -2.46
CA LEU A 174 -5.49 -12.87 -3.10
C LEU A 174 -5.36 -12.99 -4.62
N ASP A 175 -6.31 -13.65 -5.26
CA ASP A 175 -6.51 -13.57 -6.70
C ASP A 175 -6.83 -12.12 -7.09
N GLY A 176 -5.99 -11.52 -7.88
CA GLY A 176 -6.10 -10.10 -8.20
C GLY A 176 -7.24 -9.75 -9.15
N ALA A 177 -7.84 -10.71 -9.83
CA ALA A 177 -9.04 -10.47 -10.64
C ALA A 177 -10.29 -10.34 -9.75
N THR A 178 -10.43 -11.21 -8.75
CA THR A 178 -11.65 -11.38 -7.97
C THR A 178 -11.58 -10.86 -6.54
N GLY A 179 -10.37 -10.75 -5.96
CA GLY A 179 -10.16 -10.46 -4.53
C GLY A 179 -10.40 -11.67 -3.61
N ASN A 180 -10.60 -12.87 -4.17
CA ASN A 180 -10.77 -14.08 -3.38
C ASN A 180 -9.44 -14.54 -2.77
N VAL A 181 -9.52 -15.10 -1.57
CA VAL A 181 -8.34 -15.67 -0.89
C VAL A 181 -7.89 -16.94 -1.62
N VAL A 182 -6.63 -16.92 -2.07
CA VAL A 182 -5.94 -18.10 -2.63
C VAL A 182 -5.23 -18.84 -1.49
N MET A 183 -4.51 -18.10 -0.64
CA MET A 183 -3.79 -18.63 0.51
C MET A 183 -3.87 -17.66 1.68
N LYS A 184 -3.92 -18.21 2.88
CA LYS A 184 -3.77 -17.46 4.13
C LYS A 184 -2.98 -18.30 5.12
N ASP A 185 -1.90 -17.74 5.64
CA ASP A 185 -1.07 -18.38 6.65
C ASP A 185 -0.61 -17.37 7.71
N SER A 186 0.00 -17.87 8.78
CA SER A 186 0.59 -17.09 9.85
C SER A 186 2.07 -17.49 10.02
N ILE A 187 2.94 -16.88 9.24
CA ILE A 187 4.36 -17.25 9.09
C ILE A 187 5.35 -16.20 9.58
N GLY A 188 4.91 -15.18 10.26
CA GLY A 188 5.80 -14.19 10.84
C GLY A 188 5.21 -12.80 10.91
N HIS A 189 5.96 -11.90 11.54
CA HIS A 189 5.59 -10.50 11.68
C HIS A 189 6.32 -9.66 10.63
N LEU A 190 5.55 -8.87 9.91
CA LEU A 190 6.07 -7.88 8.98
C LEU A 190 5.81 -6.49 9.55
N GLN A 191 6.87 -5.76 9.86
CA GLN A 191 6.75 -4.42 10.42
C GLN A 191 7.31 -3.38 9.44
N PHE A 192 6.47 -2.46 8.98
CA PHE A 192 6.81 -1.29 8.16
C PHE A 192 7.60 -1.61 6.86
N ALA A 193 7.62 -2.86 6.42
CA ALA A 193 8.36 -3.26 5.25
C ALA A 193 7.40 -3.61 4.10
N SER A 194 7.60 -2.97 2.97
CA SER A 194 7.00 -3.38 1.70
C SER A 194 7.79 -4.53 1.12
N GLY A 195 7.10 -5.55 0.61
CA GLY A 195 7.71 -6.65 -0.11
C GLY A 195 7.94 -6.32 -1.58
N ASN A 196 8.58 -7.26 -2.28
CA ASN A 196 8.78 -7.20 -3.73
C ASN A 196 8.33 -8.51 -4.37
N ALA A 197 7.88 -8.43 -5.62
CA ALA A 197 7.60 -9.59 -6.45
C ALA A 197 8.71 -9.74 -7.50
N ILE A 198 9.28 -10.93 -7.60
CA ILE A 198 10.34 -11.24 -8.56
C ILE A 198 10.38 -12.74 -8.83
N ASP A 199 10.53 -13.13 -10.10
CA ASP A 199 10.77 -14.51 -10.53
C ASP A 199 12.24 -14.88 -10.24
N LEU A 200 12.51 -15.51 -9.10
CA LEU A 200 13.85 -15.87 -8.63
C LEU A 200 14.37 -17.15 -9.28
N ASN A 201 13.48 -18.07 -9.62
CA ASN A 201 13.82 -19.41 -10.12
C ASN A 201 13.68 -19.51 -11.65
N ASN A 202 13.19 -18.46 -12.32
CA ASN A 202 12.93 -18.36 -13.76
C ASN A 202 11.89 -19.39 -14.25
N ASP A 203 10.84 -19.64 -13.45
CA ASP A 203 9.74 -20.52 -13.85
C ASP A 203 8.55 -19.77 -14.47
N GLY A 204 8.64 -18.46 -14.59
CA GLY A 204 7.64 -17.57 -15.15
C GLY A 204 6.61 -17.09 -14.13
N ARG A 205 6.84 -17.31 -12.84
CA ARG A 205 6.02 -16.85 -11.72
C ARG A 205 6.87 -16.09 -10.73
N ASP A 206 6.24 -15.15 -10.04
CA ASP A 206 6.95 -14.35 -9.05
C ASP A 206 6.94 -15.04 -7.68
N GLU A 207 8.04 -14.96 -6.95
CA GLU A 207 8.10 -15.12 -5.51
C GLU A 207 7.87 -13.77 -4.82
N ALA A 208 7.20 -13.79 -3.67
CA ALA A 208 7.15 -12.61 -2.81
C ALA A 208 8.37 -12.57 -1.89
N ILE A 209 9.15 -11.50 -1.95
CA ILE A 209 10.32 -11.30 -1.08
C ILE A 209 9.95 -10.31 0.02
N LEU A 210 10.18 -10.69 1.27
CA LEU A 210 9.78 -9.95 2.45
C LEU A 210 10.83 -9.96 3.54
N ALA A 211 10.99 -8.84 4.23
CA ALA A 211 11.67 -8.81 5.52
C ALA A 211 10.70 -9.26 6.60
N VAL A 212 10.99 -10.38 7.26
CA VAL A 212 10.15 -10.98 8.28
C VAL A 212 10.80 -10.82 9.65
N ASN A 213 10.03 -10.32 10.61
CA ASN A 213 10.43 -10.28 12.02
C ASN A 213 9.76 -11.45 12.76
N TYR A 214 10.52 -12.14 13.59
CA TYR A 214 10.01 -13.25 14.38
C TYR A 214 10.69 -13.32 15.75
N MET A 215 10.04 -13.98 16.71
CA MET A 215 10.55 -14.14 18.05
C MET A 215 11.24 -15.51 18.18
N GLU A 216 12.51 -15.51 18.57
CA GLU A 216 13.26 -16.71 18.85
C GLU A 216 14.03 -16.58 20.18
N ASN A 217 13.83 -17.54 21.09
CA ASN A 217 14.46 -17.54 22.42
C ASN A 217 14.30 -16.23 23.22
N GLY A 218 13.15 -15.56 23.06
CA GLY A 218 12.84 -14.30 23.74
C GLY A 218 13.45 -13.06 23.07
N TYR A 219 14.09 -13.19 21.92
CA TYR A 219 14.69 -12.08 21.15
C TYR A 219 14.05 -11.92 19.79
N TRP A 220 13.85 -10.68 19.37
CA TRP A 220 13.45 -10.37 18.00
C TRP A 220 14.58 -10.67 17.04
N LYS A 221 14.26 -11.41 16.00
CA LYS A 221 15.13 -11.76 14.87
C LYS A 221 14.52 -11.22 13.58
N HIS A 222 15.38 -10.99 12.61
CA HIS A 222 15.00 -10.52 11.28
C HIS A 222 15.61 -11.45 10.25
N ARG A 223 14.88 -11.71 9.18
CA ARG A 223 15.38 -12.43 8.01
C ARG A 223 14.71 -11.92 6.74
N LEU A 224 15.38 -12.06 5.63
CA LEU A 224 14.79 -11.88 4.31
C LEU A 224 14.34 -13.25 3.80
N GLN A 225 13.07 -13.36 3.44
CA GLN A 225 12.49 -14.62 2.97
C GLN A 225 11.82 -14.43 1.61
N SER A 226 11.89 -15.46 0.77
CA SER A 226 11.05 -15.61 -0.42
C SER A 226 9.95 -16.63 -0.15
N PHE A 227 8.77 -16.33 -0.70
CA PHE A 227 7.57 -17.16 -0.63
C PHE A 227 7.21 -17.60 -2.04
N ASP A 228 7.36 -18.87 -2.33
CA ASP A 228 6.91 -19.53 -3.56
C ASP A 228 5.55 -20.17 -3.28
N PHE A 229 4.49 -19.56 -3.80
CA PHE A 229 3.12 -20.01 -3.55
C PHE A 229 2.71 -21.22 -4.36
N VAL A 230 3.44 -21.54 -5.42
CA VAL A 230 3.16 -22.70 -6.27
C VAL A 230 3.72 -23.97 -5.65
N ASN A 231 4.96 -23.90 -5.23
CA ASN A 231 5.63 -25.03 -4.60
C ASN A 231 5.39 -25.10 -3.09
N ASN A 232 4.70 -24.09 -2.55
CA ASN A 232 4.45 -23.91 -1.11
C ASN A 232 5.76 -24.00 -0.30
N THR A 233 6.77 -23.31 -0.76
CA THR A 233 8.09 -23.26 -0.11
C THR A 233 8.43 -21.86 0.36
N ILE A 234 9.12 -21.81 1.49
CA ILE A 234 9.69 -20.59 2.06
C ILE A 234 11.19 -20.78 2.13
N GLN A 235 11.94 -19.85 1.56
CA GLN A 235 13.40 -19.88 1.59
C GLN A 235 13.93 -18.64 2.30
N GLU A 236 14.88 -18.85 3.19
CA GLU A 236 15.66 -17.76 3.76
C GLU A 236 16.71 -17.32 2.74
N ILE A 237 16.75 -16.02 2.44
CA ILE A 237 17.70 -15.44 1.51
C ILE A 237 18.92 -14.90 2.28
N VAL A 238 18.67 -14.23 3.42
CA VAL A 238 19.69 -13.67 4.34
C VAL A 238 19.15 -13.65 5.75
#